data_2b77c5b6ca995c0f9db6d198d4b671a8
#
_entry.id   2b77c5b6ca995c0f9db6d198d4b671a8
#
_cell.length_a   1.000
_cell.length_b   1.000
_cell.length_c   1.000
_cell.angle_alpha   90.00
_cell.angle_beta   90.00
_cell.angle_gamma   90.00
#
_symmetry.space_group_name_H-M   'P 1'
#
loop_
_entity.id
_entity.type
_entity.pdbx_description
1 polymer ?
#
loop_
_entity_poly.entity_id
_entity_poly.type
_entity_poly.pdbx_seq_one_letter_code
_entity_poly.pdbx_strand_id
1 'polypeptide(L)'
;MSTITITYDKKEYSLGFTRQSVKTMESQGFVLDEIASKPMTMIPMLFTGAFIKNHRGIKRNLIDEIYENIGDKTGLMQALIELYAETLSSLTEDTAEGNATWALVK
;
A
#
# COMPACT_ATOMS: atom_id res chain seq x y z
N MET A 1 -2.94 -11.81 -6.34
CA MET A 1 -2.89 -10.53 -5.62
C MET A 1 -3.62 -9.45 -6.38
N SER A 2 -4.37 -8.65 -5.66
CA SER A 2 -5.15 -7.57 -6.28
C SER A 2 -4.26 -6.39 -6.63
N THR A 3 -4.63 -5.68 -7.67
CA THR A 3 -3.91 -4.50 -8.13
C THR A 3 -4.94 -3.41 -8.43
N ILE A 4 -4.59 -2.17 -8.11
CA ILE A 4 -5.41 -1.02 -8.47
C ILE A 4 -4.75 -0.32 -9.64
N THR A 5 -5.52 -0.01 -10.68
CA THR A 5 -5.02 0.75 -11.82
C THR A 5 -5.68 2.12 -11.84
N ILE A 6 -4.86 3.17 -11.93
CA ILE A 6 -5.33 4.54 -12.09
C ILE A 6 -4.90 5.03 -13.46
N THR A 7 -5.83 5.64 -14.19
CA THR A 7 -5.53 6.28 -15.46
C THR A 7 -5.61 7.78 -15.28
N TYR A 8 -4.53 8.48 -15.58
CA TYR A 8 -4.48 9.92 -15.48
C TYR A 8 -3.65 10.49 -16.63
N ASP A 9 -4.19 11.47 -17.33
CA ASP A 9 -3.51 12.14 -18.45
C ASP A 9 -2.98 11.13 -19.46
N LYS A 10 -3.83 10.15 -19.85
CA LYS A 10 -3.54 9.07 -20.81
C LYS A 10 -2.45 8.11 -20.36
N LYS A 11 -2.05 8.13 -19.11
CA LYS A 11 -1.09 7.20 -18.52
C LYS A 11 -1.77 6.31 -17.51
N GLU A 12 -1.33 5.06 -17.45
CA GLU A 12 -1.82 4.12 -16.46
C GLU A 12 -0.78 3.95 -15.35
N TYR A 13 -1.26 3.92 -14.12
CA TYR A 13 -0.43 3.67 -12.94
C TYR A 13 -0.98 2.46 -12.21
N SER A 14 -0.12 1.49 -11.97
CA SER A 14 -0.48 0.29 -11.21
C SER A 14 -0.04 0.47 -9.76
N LEU A 15 -0.99 0.40 -8.84
CA LEU A 15 -0.77 0.60 -7.42
C LEU A 15 -0.83 -0.72 -6.68
N GLY A 16 -0.01 -0.85 -5.67
CA GLY A 16 -0.02 -2.03 -4.83
C GLY A 16 1.01 -1.89 -3.73
N PHE A 17 1.14 -2.95 -2.93
CA PHE A 17 2.08 -2.97 -1.82
C PHE A 17 2.91 -4.24 -1.86
N THR A 18 4.15 -4.14 -1.41
CA THR A 18 5.04 -5.27 -1.17
C THR A 18 5.47 -5.20 0.28
N ARG A 19 6.03 -6.29 0.81
CA ARG A 19 6.58 -6.28 2.16
C ARG A 19 7.63 -5.17 2.31
N GLN A 20 8.44 -4.97 1.27
CA GLN A 20 9.46 -3.93 1.29
C GLN A 20 8.86 -2.53 1.30
N SER A 21 7.82 -2.28 0.48
CA SER A 21 7.20 -0.96 0.47
C SER A 21 6.48 -0.67 1.79
N VAL A 22 5.82 -1.68 2.37
CA VAL A 22 5.18 -1.53 3.68
C VAL A 22 6.21 -1.23 4.75
N LYS A 23 7.33 -1.93 4.73
CA LYS A 23 8.42 -1.67 5.69
C LYS A 23 8.92 -0.23 5.57
N THR A 24 9.07 0.26 4.34
CA THR A 24 9.47 1.65 4.10
C THR A 24 8.44 2.63 4.67
N MET A 25 7.15 2.36 4.46
CA MET A 25 6.08 3.21 4.98
C MET A 25 6.08 3.24 6.50
N GLU A 26 6.26 2.08 7.15
CA GLU A 26 6.34 2.01 8.60
C GLU A 26 7.52 2.81 9.14
N SER A 27 8.65 2.76 8.46
CA SER A 27 9.83 3.53 8.87
C SER A 27 9.61 5.03 8.77
N GLN A 28 8.66 5.46 7.92
CA GLN A 28 8.29 6.86 7.77
C GLN A 28 7.18 7.30 8.73
N GLY A 29 6.69 6.38 9.55
CA GLY A 29 5.68 6.69 10.56
C GLY A 29 4.25 6.31 10.17
N PHE A 30 4.05 5.58 9.08
CA PHE A 30 2.70 5.16 8.71
C PHE A 30 2.20 4.08 9.66
N VAL A 31 0.99 4.29 10.21
CA VAL A 31 0.30 3.32 11.07
C VAL A 31 -1.14 3.20 10.57
N LEU A 32 -1.52 2.01 10.09
CA LEU A 32 -2.84 1.80 9.50
C LEU A 32 -3.97 2.18 10.47
N ASP A 33 -3.83 1.82 11.73
CA ASP A 33 -4.87 2.10 12.74
C ASP A 33 -5.04 3.59 13.03
N GLU A 34 -4.10 4.43 12.62
CA GLU A 34 -4.17 5.87 12.84
C GLU A 34 -4.87 6.64 11.71
N ILE A 35 -5.33 5.95 10.67
CA ILE A 35 -6.01 6.61 9.56
C ILE A 35 -7.23 7.40 10.05
N ALA A 36 -8.00 6.82 10.97
CA ALA A 36 -9.20 7.47 11.48
C ALA A 36 -8.89 8.68 12.37
N SER A 37 -7.78 8.63 13.12
CA SER A 37 -7.41 9.73 14.04
C SER A 37 -6.54 10.79 13.39
N LYS A 38 -5.76 10.43 12.35
CA LYS A 38 -4.84 11.34 11.68
C LYS A 38 -4.99 11.26 10.16
N PRO A 39 -6.19 11.49 9.61
CA PRO A 39 -6.41 11.27 8.17
C PRO A 39 -5.58 12.19 7.28
N MET A 40 -5.33 13.43 7.70
CA MET A 40 -4.56 14.37 6.88
C MET A 40 -3.10 13.94 6.69
N THR A 41 -2.60 13.12 7.59
CA THR A 41 -1.23 12.59 7.51
C THR A 41 -1.21 11.19 6.91
N MET A 42 -2.09 10.32 7.40
CA MET A 42 -2.05 8.89 7.04
C MET A 42 -2.59 8.61 5.63
N ILE A 43 -3.64 9.30 5.21
CA ILE A 43 -4.21 9.05 3.87
C ILE A 43 -3.23 9.41 2.75
N PRO A 44 -2.58 10.58 2.77
CA PRO A 44 -1.56 10.86 1.76
C PRO A 44 -0.39 9.87 1.79
N MET A 45 0.01 9.38 2.96
CA MET A 45 1.06 8.38 3.08
C MET A 45 0.64 7.06 2.45
N LEU A 46 -0.59 6.63 2.67
CA LEU A 46 -1.11 5.39 2.09
C LEU A 46 -1.12 5.48 0.56
N PHE A 47 -1.63 6.58 0.03
CA PHE A 47 -1.70 6.78 -1.41
C PHE A 47 -0.29 6.82 -2.03
N THR A 48 0.59 7.63 -1.46
CA THR A 48 1.97 7.77 -1.95
C THR A 48 2.71 6.43 -1.88
N GLY A 49 2.56 5.72 -0.77
CA GLY A 49 3.23 4.43 -0.58
C GLY A 49 2.79 3.37 -1.58
N ALA A 50 1.57 3.47 -2.10
CA ALA A 50 1.06 2.52 -3.08
C ALA A 50 1.78 2.63 -4.43
N PHE A 51 2.46 3.73 -4.71
CA PHE A 51 3.23 3.91 -5.95
C PHE A 51 4.62 3.28 -5.89
N ILE A 52 5.14 3.00 -4.69
CA ILE A 52 6.53 2.54 -4.54
C ILE A 52 6.79 1.25 -5.30
N LYS A 53 5.84 0.33 -5.30
CA LYS A 53 6.01 -0.99 -5.92
C LYS A 53 6.39 -0.90 -7.40
N ASN A 54 5.68 -0.09 -8.17
CA ASN A 54 5.83 -0.05 -9.63
C ASN A 54 6.33 1.28 -10.18
N HIS A 55 6.34 2.34 -9.37
CA HIS A 55 6.63 3.70 -9.84
C HIS A 55 7.56 4.43 -8.88
N ARG A 56 8.71 3.84 -8.59
CA ARG A 56 9.66 4.42 -7.60
C ARG A 56 10.16 5.81 -7.95
N GLY A 57 10.27 6.10 -9.23
CA GLY A 57 10.80 7.37 -9.69
C GLY A 57 9.76 8.47 -9.84
N ILE A 58 8.50 8.18 -9.54
CA ILE A 58 7.43 9.18 -9.71
C ILE A 58 7.61 10.34 -8.73
N LYS A 59 7.39 11.56 -9.22
CA LYS A 59 7.55 12.75 -8.39
C LYS A 59 6.34 12.94 -7.46
N ARG A 60 6.61 13.40 -6.25
CA ARG A 60 5.58 13.61 -5.24
C ARG A 60 4.51 14.58 -5.70
N ASN A 61 4.89 15.65 -6.39
CA ASN A 61 3.89 16.62 -6.87
C ASN A 61 2.95 16.02 -7.90
N LEU A 62 3.42 15.06 -8.70
CA LEU A 62 2.55 14.36 -9.64
C LEU A 62 1.56 13.44 -8.91
N ILE A 63 2.04 12.75 -7.88
CA ILE A 63 1.16 11.92 -7.04
C ILE A 63 0.05 12.78 -6.43
N ASP A 64 0.40 13.94 -5.89
CA ASP A 64 -0.56 14.85 -5.28
C ASP A 64 -1.57 15.36 -6.32
N GLU A 65 -1.11 15.67 -7.53
CA GLU A 65 -1.98 16.10 -8.61
C GLU A 65 -2.96 14.98 -9.01
N ILE A 66 -2.50 13.75 -9.11
CA ILE A 66 -3.36 12.61 -9.41
C ILE A 66 -4.44 12.48 -8.34
N TYR A 67 -4.05 12.57 -7.08
CA TYR A 67 -5.00 12.44 -5.98
C TYR A 67 -6.10 13.51 -6.03
N GLU A 68 -5.72 14.75 -6.32
CA GLU A 68 -6.69 15.85 -6.40
C GLU A 68 -7.71 15.64 -7.52
N ASN A 69 -7.34 14.93 -8.56
CA ASN A 69 -8.20 14.71 -9.74
C ASN A 69 -8.92 13.36 -9.74
N ILE A 70 -8.72 12.55 -8.72
CA ILE A 70 -9.37 11.24 -8.60
C ILE A 70 -10.86 11.41 -8.24
N GLY A 71 -11.72 10.67 -8.93
CA GLY A 71 -13.10 10.50 -8.53
C GLY A 71 -13.22 9.37 -7.52
N ASP A 72 -14.26 9.40 -6.69
CA ASP A 72 -14.54 8.36 -5.69
C ASP A 72 -13.32 8.06 -4.79
N LYS A 73 -12.85 9.09 -4.11
CA LYS A 73 -11.71 8.96 -3.19
C LYS A 73 -11.97 7.96 -2.06
N THR A 74 -13.21 7.92 -1.57
CA THR A 74 -13.59 7.00 -0.50
C THR A 74 -13.44 5.54 -0.93
N GLY A 75 -13.94 5.20 -2.12
CA GLY A 75 -13.79 3.85 -2.67
C GLY A 75 -12.34 3.48 -2.90
N LEU A 76 -11.55 4.42 -3.41
CA LEU A 76 -10.13 4.20 -3.62
C LEU A 76 -9.42 3.93 -2.30
N MET A 77 -9.73 4.71 -1.25
CA MET A 77 -9.10 4.50 0.05
C MET A 77 -9.43 3.14 0.63
N GLN A 78 -10.69 2.70 0.51
CA GLN A 78 -11.07 1.37 0.97
C GLN A 78 -10.31 0.28 0.23
N ALA A 79 -10.15 0.41 -1.08
CA ALA A 79 -9.40 -0.55 -1.88
C ALA A 79 -7.93 -0.58 -1.48
N LEU A 80 -7.33 0.58 -1.23
CA LEU A 80 -5.93 0.66 -0.79
C LEU A 80 -5.74 0.02 0.58
N ILE A 81 -6.67 0.24 1.50
CA ILE A 81 -6.62 -0.38 2.83
C ILE A 81 -6.68 -1.91 2.71
N GLU A 82 -7.54 -2.42 1.83
CA GLU A 82 -7.63 -3.86 1.60
C GLU A 82 -6.33 -4.43 1.05
N LEU A 83 -5.71 -3.75 0.08
CA LEU A 83 -4.44 -4.20 -0.48
C LEU A 83 -3.33 -4.18 0.57
N TYR A 84 -3.30 -3.15 1.41
CA TYR A 84 -2.33 -3.05 2.49
C TYR A 84 -2.51 -4.21 3.47
N ALA A 85 -3.75 -4.48 3.86
CA ALA A 85 -4.07 -5.57 4.77
C ALA A 85 -3.69 -6.94 4.19
N GLU A 86 -3.90 -7.16 2.88
CA GLU A 86 -3.46 -8.39 2.22
C GLU A 86 -1.95 -8.59 2.37
N THR A 87 -1.18 -7.53 2.20
CA THR A 87 0.27 -7.59 2.33
C THR A 87 0.68 -7.95 3.76
N LEU A 88 0.02 -7.38 4.76
CA LEU A 88 0.27 -7.72 6.16
C LEU A 88 -0.05 -9.18 6.43
N SER A 89 -1.18 -9.67 5.92
CA SER A 89 -1.59 -11.06 6.10
C SER A 89 -0.60 -12.03 5.50
N SER A 90 0.09 -11.64 4.43
CA SER A 90 1.05 -12.52 3.76
C SER A 90 2.23 -12.92 4.66
N LEU A 91 2.49 -12.16 5.73
CA LEU A 91 3.55 -12.51 6.68
C LEU A 91 3.26 -13.78 7.47
N THR A 92 1.99 -14.10 7.65
CA THR A 92 1.57 -15.25 8.44
C THR A 92 0.90 -16.34 7.61
N GLU A 93 0.90 -16.21 6.28
CA GLU A 93 0.37 -17.25 5.41
C GLU A 93 1.29 -18.46 5.37
N ASP A 94 0.68 -19.65 5.48
CA ASP A 94 1.43 -20.89 5.38
C ASP A 94 1.90 -21.12 3.95
N THR A 95 3.12 -21.64 3.82
CA THR A 95 3.66 -22.04 2.54
C THR A 95 3.19 -23.44 2.22
N ALA A 96 2.61 -23.63 1.04
CA ALA A 96 2.03 -24.91 0.64
C ALA A 96 3.03 -26.06 0.71
N GLU A 97 4.30 -25.83 0.36
CA GLU A 97 5.32 -26.87 0.35
C GLU A 97 6.09 -27.01 1.66
N GLY A 98 6.13 -25.95 2.45
CA GLY A 98 6.68 -25.96 3.80
C GLY A 98 8.06 -26.60 3.96
N ASN A 99 9.06 -26.20 3.16
CA ASN A 99 10.41 -26.78 3.22
C ASN A 99 11.20 -26.40 4.46
N ALA A 100 10.76 -25.39 5.19
CA ALA A 100 11.37 -24.99 6.45
C ALA A 100 10.40 -25.29 7.58
N THR A 101 10.92 -25.88 8.65
CA THR A 101 10.08 -26.23 9.81
C THR A 101 10.66 -25.59 11.06
N TRP A 102 9.83 -25.49 12.08
CA TRP A 102 10.25 -24.94 13.36
C TRP A 102 9.65 -25.75 14.51
N ALA A 103 10.26 -25.65 15.65
CA ALA A 103 9.75 -26.27 16.88
C ALA A 103 10.17 -25.44 18.08
N LEU A 104 9.31 -25.40 19.09
CA LEU A 104 9.65 -24.77 20.35
C LEU A 104 10.42 -25.75 21.23
N VAL A 105 11.65 -25.38 21.59
CA VAL A 105 12.51 -26.21 22.45
C VAL A 105 12.59 -25.53 23.82
N LYS A 106 12.16 -26.26 24.84
CA LYS A 106 12.17 -25.74 26.21
C LYS A 106 13.33 -26.28 27.01
#